data_908784b75043dbcba9666ec6913430a7
#
_entry.id   908784b75043dbcba9666ec6913430a7
#
_cell.length_a   1.000
_cell.length_b   1.000
_cell.length_c   1.000
_cell.angle_alpha   90.00
_cell.angle_beta   90.00
_cell.angle_gamma   90.00
#
_symmetry.space_group_name_H-M   'P 1'
#
loop_
_entity.id
_entity.type
_entity.pdbx_description
1 polymer ?
#
loop_
_entity_poly.entity_id
_entity_poly.type
_entity_poly.pdbx_seq_one_letter_code
_entity_poly.pdbx_strand_id
1 'polypeptide(L)'
;MRCECLSEQEVKVLCAKAREILMQEGNVQRIDAPVTICGDVHGQFHDLMELFRVGGQVPETNYLFLGDFVDRGFYSVETFLLLLALKIRYPDRMMLIRGNHESRQITQVYGFYDECLRKYGSAVVWYILNDF
;
A
#
# COMPACT_ATOMS: atom_id res chain seq x y z
N MET A 1 8.12 10.96 -13.60
CA MET A 1 7.10 9.89 -13.66
C MET A 1 5.77 10.49 -13.26
N ARG A 2 4.74 10.47 -14.13
CA ARG A 2 3.40 10.95 -13.76
C ARG A 2 2.74 9.92 -12.86
N CYS A 3 2.22 10.34 -11.71
CA CYS A 3 1.36 9.53 -10.86
C CYS A 3 0.00 9.36 -11.56
N GLU A 4 -0.16 8.32 -12.35
CA GLU A 4 -1.44 7.99 -12.99
C GLU A 4 -2.19 6.98 -12.12
N CYS A 5 -3.49 7.24 -11.89
CA CYS A 5 -4.34 6.32 -11.15
C CYS A 5 -4.72 5.11 -12.02
N LEU A 6 -4.72 3.92 -11.43
CA LEU A 6 -5.28 2.73 -12.05
C LEU A 6 -6.79 2.89 -12.23
N SER A 7 -7.36 2.21 -13.23
CA SER A 7 -8.81 2.12 -13.38
C SER A 7 -9.44 1.33 -12.22
N GLU A 8 -10.72 1.54 -11.96
CA GLU A 8 -11.45 0.81 -10.92
C GLU A 8 -11.39 -0.70 -11.11
N GLN A 9 -11.44 -1.18 -12.36
CA GLN A 9 -11.33 -2.61 -12.67
C GLN A 9 -9.93 -3.16 -12.38
N GLU A 10 -8.89 -2.40 -12.68
CA GLU A 10 -7.50 -2.77 -12.34
C GLU A 10 -7.29 -2.83 -10.83
N VAL A 11 -7.87 -1.90 -10.08
CA VAL A 11 -7.84 -1.91 -8.61
C VAL A 11 -8.51 -3.17 -8.05
N LYS A 12 -9.68 -3.57 -8.59
CA LYS A 12 -10.36 -4.80 -8.19
C LYS A 12 -9.49 -6.03 -8.38
N VAL A 13 -8.88 -6.17 -9.56
CA VAL A 13 -8.02 -7.31 -9.88
C VAL A 13 -6.78 -7.35 -8.98
N LEU A 14 -6.16 -6.19 -8.78
CA LEU A 14 -4.98 -6.06 -7.94
C LEU A 14 -5.29 -6.46 -6.48
N CYS A 15 -6.37 -5.94 -5.91
CA CYS A 15 -6.78 -6.24 -4.54
C CYS A 15 -7.15 -7.71 -4.36
N ALA A 16 -7.83 -8.33 -5.32
CA ALA A 16 -8.14 -9.75 -5.26
C ALA A 16 -6.88 -10.62 -5.17
N LYS A 17 -5.89 -10.34 -6.00
CA LYS A 17 -4.60 -11.06 -5.99
C LYS A 17 -3.81 -10.83 -4.71
N ALA A 18 -3.73 -9.61 -4.26
CA ALA A 18 -3.02 -9.28 -3.02
C ALA A 18 -3.68 -9.96 -1.81
N ARG A 19 -5.01 -9.97 -1.76
CA ARG A 19 -5.77 -10.66 -0.72
C ARG A 19 -5.45 -12.16 -0.68
N GLU A 20 -5.40 -12.83 -1.81
CA GLU A 20 -5.03 -14.26 -1.88
C GLU A 20 -3.67 -14.52 -1.23
N ILE A 21 -2.69 -13.68 -1.50
CA ILE A 21 -1.34 -13.80 -0.94
C ILE A 21 -1.36 -13.54 0.57
N LEU A 22 -1.96 -12.44 1.00
CA LEU A 22 -1.98 -12.05 2.41
C LEU A 22 -2.79 -13.00 3.29
N MET A 23 -3.85 -13.61 2.77
CA MET A 23 -4.63 -14.60 3.51
C MET A 23 -3.85 -15.91 3.77
N GLN A 24 -2.83 -16.21 2.98
CA GLN A 24 -1.94 -17.33 3.21
C GLN A 24 -0.86 -17.04 4.25
N GLU A 25 -0.63 -15.78 4.54
CA GLU A 25 0.31 -15.34 5.57
C GLU A 25 -0.36 -15.36 6.94
N GLY A 26 0.34 -15.85 7.97
CA GLY A 26 -0.14 -15.81 9.35
C GLY A 26 -0.04 -14.41 9.96
N ASN A 27 -0.67 -14.21 11.11
CA ASN A 27 -0.61 -12.94 11.85
C ASN A 27 0.80 -12.62 12.38
N VAL A 28 1.60 -13.65 12.60
CA VAL A 28 3.01 -13.52 12.99
C VAL A 28 3.86 -13.98 11.82
N GLN A 29 4.69 -13.08 11.31
CA GLN A 29 5.57 -13.35 10.19
C GLN A 29 7.03 -13.31 10.63
N ARG A 30 7.79 -14.30 10.19
CA ARG A 30 9.23 -14.31 10.35
C ARG A 30 9.87 -13.49 9.25
N ILE A 31 10.76 -12.58 9.63
CA ILE A 31 11.51 -11.72 8.70
C ILE A 31 12.99 -12.12 8.77
N ASP A 32 13.56 -12.44 7.62
CA ASP A 32 14.96 -12.79 7.53
C ASP A 32 15.82 -11.55 7.20
N ALA A 33 16.95 -11.44 7.89
CA ALA A 33 17.93 -10.40 7.59
C ALA A 33 18.76 -10.78 6.35
N PRO A 34 19.28 -9.80 5.58
CA PRO A 34 19.15 -8.36 5.78
C PRO A 34 17.77 -7.84 5.31
N VAL A 35 17.23 -6.85 6.01
CA VAL A 35 15.95 -6.23 5.69
C VAL A 35 16.00 -4.72 5.98
N THR A 36 15.40 -3.91 5.09
CA THR A 36 15.18 -2.49 5.32
C THR A 36 13.80 -2.30 5.94
N ILE A 37 13.74 -1.68 7.12
CA ILE A 37 12.51 -1.44 7.86
C ILE A 37 12.05 0.00 7.61
N CYS A 38 10.80 0.16 7.17
CA CYS A 38 10.20 1.45 6.84
C CYS A 38 9.00 1.73 7.76
N GLY A 39 8.96 2.94 8.30
CA GLY A 39 7.82 3.42 9.09
C GLY A 39 6.70 3.98 8.21
N ASP A 40 6.00 4.98 8.76
CA ASP A 40 4.83 5.61 8.16
C ASP A 40 5.12 6.23 6.79
N VAL A 41 4.20 6.05 5.86
CA VAL A 41 4.30 6.61 4.49
C VAL A 41 3.23 7.69 4.25
N HIS A 42 2.01 7.49 4.74
CA HIS A 42 0.91 8.47 4.69
C HIS A 42 0.71 9.13 3.32
N GLY A 43 0.69 8.33 2.26
CA GLY A 43 0.43 8.83 0.91
C GLY A 43 1.52 9.73 0.33
N GLN A 44 2.70 9.73 0.89
CA GLN A 44 3.86 10.47 0.39
C GLN A 44 4.57 9.67 -0.71
N PHE A 45 3.93 9.58 -1.88
CA PHE A 45 4.37 8.76 -3.00
C PHE A 45 5.79 9.07 -3.46
N HIS A 46 6.12 10.36 -3.59
CA HIS A 46 7.44 10.76 -4.07
C HIS A 46 8.54 10.42 -3.06
N ASP A 47 8.26 10.50 -1.77
CA ASP A 47 9.19 10.09 -0.72
C ASP A 47 9.39 8.57 -0.72
N LEU A 48 8.33 7.81 -1.00
CA LEU A 48 8.44 6.36 -1.17
C LEU A 48 9.35 5.99 -2.35
N MET A 49 9.23 6.69 -3.49
CA MET A 49 10.10 6.49 -4.65
C MET A 49 11.56 6.82 -4.32
N GLU A 50 11.79 7.89 -3.58
CA GLU A 50 13.12 8.27 -3.09
C GLU A 50 13.68 7.23 -2.11
N LEU A 51 12.83 6.69 -1.25
CA LEU A 51 13.19 5.60 -0.34
C LEU A 51 13.75 4.39 -1.11
N PHE A 52 13.07 3.97 -2.17
CA PHE A 52 13.56 2.86 -3.00
C PHE A 52 14.86 3.19 -3.73
N ARG A 53 15.05 4.44 -4.12
CA ARG A 53 16.30 4.88 -4.73
C ARG A 53 17.48 4.82 -3.76
N VAL A 54 17.27 5.24 -2.52
CA VAL A 54 18.33 5.33 -1.48
C VAL A 54 18.51 3.99 -0.76
N GLY A 55 17.43 3.34 -0.40
CA GLY A 55 17.43 2.10 0.39
C GLY A 55 17.71 0.84 -0.40
N GLY A 56 17.67 0.91 -1.72
CA GLY A 56 17.87 -0.21 -2.63
C GLY A 56 16.61 -0.61 -3.38
N GLN A 57 16.79 -1.08 -4.61
CA GLN A 57 15.69 -1.46 -5.49
C GLN A 57 15.08 -2.83 -5.09
N VAL A 58 13.80 -2.99 -5.34
CA VAL A 58 13.13 -4.30 -5.30
C VAL A 58 13.35 -4.97 -6.66
N PRO A 59 13.74 -6.26 -6.74
CA PRO A 59 13.77 -7.28 -5.69
C PRO A 59 15.12 -7.49 -4.99
N GLU A 60 16.15 -6.70 -5.28
CA GLU A 60 17.48 -6.89 -4.69
C GLU A 60 17.53 -6.61 -3.18
N THR A 61 16.55 -5.82 -2.69
CA THR A 61 16.45 -5.42 -1.28
C THR A 61 15.16 -5.96 -0.68
N ASN A 62 15.24 -6.54 0.52
CA ASN A 62 14.07 -6.92 1.30
C ASN A 62 13.54 -5.72 2.10
N TYR A 63 12.24 -5.52 2.06
CA TYR A 63 11.56 -4.44 2.75
C TYR A 63 10.51 -4.94 3.74
N LEU A 64 10.46 -4.33 4.91
CA LEU A 64 9.38 -4.44 5.88
C LEU A 64 8.77 -3.05 6.08
N PHE A 65 7.48 -2.90 5.75
CA PHE A 65 6.70 -1.70 6.00
C PHE A 65 5.79 -1.91 7.21
N LEU A 66 5.87 -1.01 8.19
CA LEU A 66 5.18 -1.14 9.47
C LEU A 66 3.71 -0.70 9.44
N GLY A 67 3.21 -0.26 8.30
CA GLY A 67 1.84 0.24 8.14
C GLY A 67 1.79 1.75 7.99
N ASP A 68 0.58 2.30 8.17
CA ASP A 68 0.27 3.72 7.98
C ASP A 68 0.63 4.21 6.57
N PHE A 69 0.09 3.50 5.58
CA PHE A 69 0.32 3.79 4.16
C PHE A 69 -0.54 4.94 3.65
N VAL A 70 -1.71 5.11 4.26
CA VAL A 70 -2.78 6.00 3.79
C VAL A 70 -3.01 7.16 4.77
N ASP A 71 -3.89 8.08 4.38
CA ASP A 71 -4.25 9.30 5.09
C ASP A 71 -3.14 10.38 5.10
N ARG A 72 -3.55 11.61 5.31
CA ARG A 72 -2.75 12.83 5.44
C ARG A 72 -2.06 13.30 4.16
N GLY A 73 -1.46 12.42 3.37
CA GLY A 73 -0.81 12.77 2.10
C GLY A 73 -1.80 12.86 0.94
N PHE A 74 -1.33 13.30 -0.23
CA PHE A 74 -2.17 13.52 -1.41
C PHE A 74 -2.22 12.31 -2.36
N TYR A 75 -1.38 11.32 -2.15
CA TYR A 75 -1.20 10.16 -3.05
C TYR A 75 -1.34 8.83 -2.33
N SER A 76 -2.31 8.75 -1.39
CA SER A 76 -2.53 7.51 -0.62
C SER A 76 -2.97 6.35 -1.51
N VAL A 77 -3.81 6.61 -2.52
CA VAL A 77 -4.26 5.58 -3.48
C VAL A 77 -3.05 5.02 -4.23
N GLU A 78 -2.26 5.88 -4.85
CA GLU A 78 -1.10 5.48 -5.65
C GLU A 78 -0.04 4.76 -4.81
N THR A 79 0.21 5.27 -3.61
CA THR A 79 1.16 4.67 -2.65
C THR A 79 0.74 3.26 -2.28
N PHE A 80 -0.51 3.09 -1.86
CA PHE A 80 -1.02 1.79 -1.43
C PHE A 80 -1.08 0.79 -2.59
N LEU A 81 -1.55 1.21 -3.76
CA LEU A 81 -1.59 0.35 -4.94
C LEU A 81 -0.19 -0.08 -5.40
N LEU A 82 0.79 0.82 -5.34
CA LEU A 82 2.18 0.47 -5.65
C LEU A 82 2.72 -0.61 -4.70
N LEU A 83 2.51 -0.44 -3.41
CA LEU A 83 2.97 -1.42 -2.41
C LEU A 83 2.28 -2.78 -2.59
N LEU A 84 0.98 -2.80 -2.88
CA LEU A 84 0.26 -4.03 -3.19
C LEU A 84 0.79 -4.70 -4.47
N ALA A 85 1.07 -3.93 -5.52
CA ALA A 85 1.64 -4.45 -6.76
C ALA A 85 3.02 -5.07 -6.53
N LEU A 86 3.88 -4.43 -5.73
CA LEU A 86 5.17 -4.96 -5.36
C LEU A 86 5.05 -6.23 -4.50
N LYS A 87 4.09 -6.27 -3.59
CA LYS A 87 3.79 -7.47 -2.80
C LYS A 87 3.38 -8.64 -3.67
N ILE A 88 2.54 -8.42 -4.66
CA ILE A 88 2.10 -9.46 -5.61
C ILE A 88 3.28 -9.96 -6.45
N ARG A 89 4.10 -9.05 -6.95
CA ARG A 89 5.23 -9.39 -7.82
C ARG A 89 6.37 -10.07 -7.07
N TYR A 90 6.65 -9.62 -5.84
CA TYR A 90 7.79 -10.08 -5.04
C TYR A 90 7.34 -10.39 -3.59
N PRO A 91 6.48 -11.41 -3.40
CA PRO A 91 5.86 -11.66 -2.09
C PRO A 91 6.86 -11.98 -0.98
N ASP A 92 8.02 -12.57 -1.33
CA ASP A 92 9.06 -12.91 -0.36
C ASP A 92 10.01 -11.74 -0.03
N ARG A 93 9.95 -10.66 -0.82
CA ARG A 93 10.81 -9.49 -0.68
C ARG A 93 10.11 -8.30 -0.04
N MET A 94 8.80 -8.31 -0.04
CA MET A 94 7.96 -7.21 0.41
C MET A 94 7.05 -7.68 1.52
N MET A 95 7.31 -7.24 2.75
CA MET A 95 6.46 -7.53 3.90
C MET A 95 5.70 -6.28 4.30
N LEU A 96 4.37 -6.39 4.33
CA LEU A 96 3.46 -5.30 4.70
C LEU A 96 2.68 -5.71 5.94
N ILE A 97 2.72 -4.89 6.99
CA ILE A 97 1.87 -5.08 8.17
C ILE A 97 0.93 -3.89 8.33
N ARG A 98 -0.14 -4.06 9.08
CA ARG A 98 -1.20 -3.06 9.23
C ARG A 98 -0.87 -2.07 10.33
N GLY A 99 -0.92 -0.78 10.01
CA GLY A 99 -0.90 0.31 10.98
C GLY A 99 -2.31 0.69 11.45
N ASN A 100 -2.40 1.68 12.32
CA ASN A 100 -3.70 2.13 12.84
C ASN A 100 -4.51 2.93 11.81
N HIS A 101 -3.87 3.51 10.80
CA HIS A 101 -4.55 4.21 9.70
C HIS A 101 -5.19 3.25 8.67
N GLU A 102 -4.83 1.99 8.64
CA GLU A 102 -5.46 0.99 7.78
C GLU A 102 -6.76 0.47 8.42
N SER A 103 -7.68 1.37 8.74
CA SER A 103 -9.00 1.06 9.30
C SER A 103 -10.09 1.91 8.66
N ARG A 104 -11.31 1.38 8.60
CA ARG A 104 -12.44 2.05 7.96
C ARG A 104 -12.73 3.41 8.58
N GLN A 105 -12.78 3.50 9.90
CA GLN A 105 -13.10 4.73 10.63
C GLN A 105 -12.03 5.80 10.45
N ILE A 106 -10.77 5.44 10.58
CA ILE A 106 -9.65 6.38 10.49
C ILE A 106 -9.54 6.97 9.07
N THR A 107 -9.69 6.15 8.04
CA THR A 107 -9.60 6.60 6.64
C THR A 107 -10.72 7.56 6.25
N GLN A 108 -11.87 7.54 6.92
CA GLN A 108 -12.95 8.49 6.69
C GLN A 108 -12.66 9.87 7.26
N VAL A 109 -11.83 9.95 8.31
CA VAL A 109 -11.49 11.21 9.01
C VAL A 109 -10.24 11.87 8.43
N TYR A 110 -9.22 11.09 8.09
CA TYR A 110 -7.87 11.60 7.80
C TYR A 110 -7.52 11.69 6.32
N GLY A 111 -8.47 11.46 5.42
CA GLY A 111 -8.39 11.90 4.04
C GLY A 111 -8.42 10.83 2.95
N PHE A 112 -8.20 9.55 3.27
CA PHE A 112 -8.18 8.49 2.24
C PHE A 112 -9.52 8.31 1.54
N TYR A 113 -10.62 8.35 2.30
CA TYR A 113 -11.98 8.31 1.73
C TYR A 113 -12.21 9.45 0.74
N ASP A 114 -11.90 10.69 1.14
CA ASP A 114 -12.07 11.87 0.29
C ASP A 114 -11.16 11.81 -0.95
N GLU A 115 -9.97 11.27 -0.81
CA GLU A 115 -9.05 11.08 -1.94
C GLU A 115 -9.65 10.10 -2.97
N CYS A 116 -10.20 8.97 -2.52
CA CYS A 116 -10.87 8.01 -3.41
C CYS A 116 -12.07 8.63 -4.13
N LEU A 117 -12.91 9.41 -3.42
CA LEU A 117 -14.03 10.13 -4.02
C LEU A 117 -13.56 11.12 -5.09
N ARG A 118 -12.54 11.89 -4.81
CA ARG A 118 -12.02 12.89 -5.73
C ARG A 118 -11.43 12.25 -7.00
N LYS A 119 -10.69 11.15 -6.85
CA LYS A 119 -9.97 10.53 -7.97
C LYS A 119 -10.83 9.62 -8.83
N TYR A 120 -11.84 8.99 -8.26
CA TYR A 120 -12.70 8.00 -8.97
C TYR A 120 -14.16 8.44 -9.13
N GLY A 121 -14.56 9.55 -8.53
CA GLY A 121 -15.93 10.07 -8.60
C GLY A 121 -16.96 9.27 -7.81
N SER A 122 -16.55 8.22 -7.09
CA SER A 122 -17.42 7.39 -6.26
C SER A 122 -16.63 6.76 -5.10
N ALA A 123 -17.34 6.21 -4.11
CA ALA A 123 -16.71 5.52 -2.99
C ALA A 123 -16.35 4.05 -3.27
N VAL A 124 -16.57 3.56 -4.50
CA VAL A 124 -16.37 2.13 -4.82
C VAL A 124 -14.94 1.68 -4.56
N VAL A 125 -13.95 2.45 -5.01
CA VAL A 125 -12.53 2.13 -4.79
C VAL A 125 -12.20 2.10 -3.29
N TRP A 126 -12.74 3.04 -2.53
CA TRP A 126 -12.56 3.05 -1.07
C TRP A 126 -13.12 1.77 -0.42
N TYR A 127 -14.32 1.32 -0.82
CA TYR A 127 -14.89 0.06 -0.33
C TYR A 127 -14.00 -1.14 -0.68
N ILE A 128 -13.52 -1.22 -1.92
CA ILE A 128 -12.63 -2.30 -2.37
C ILE A 128 -11.37 -2.35 -1.48
N LEU A 129 -10.75 -1.21 -1.24
CA LEU A 129 -9.53 -1.12 -0.47
C LEU A 129 -9.73 -1.33 1.04
N ASN A 130 -10.91 -1.04 1.57
CA ASN A 130 -11.24 -1.27 2.99
C ASN A 130 -11.73 -2.70 3.30
N ASP A 131 -12.27 -3.39 2.32
CA ASP A 131 -12.66 -4.80 2.47
C ASP A 131 -11.46 -5.75 2.28
N PHE A 132 -10.33 -5.18 1.97
CA PHE A 132 -9.02 -5.82 1.82
C PHE A 132 -8.31 -5.96 3.17
#